data_a6b542e629681934aff4df81f9b3012a
#
_entry.id   a6b542e629681934aff4df81f9b3012a
#
_cell.length_a   1.000
_cell.length_b   1.000
_cell.length_c   1.000
_cell.angle_alpha   90.00
_cell.angle_beta   90.00
_cell.angle_gamma   90.00
#
_symmetry.space_group_name_H-M   'P 1'
#
loop_
_entity.id
_entity.type
_entity.pdbx_description
1 polymer ?
#
loop_
_entity_poly.entity_id
_entity_poly.type
_entity_poly.pdbx_seq_one_letter_code
_entity_poly.pdbx_strand_id
1 'polypeptide(L)'
;DPQWWLEGSSYPIEILEKDRVEVLVQSREVKDKYGESPVFTSFDYGKGKVYHMISHFYLQRTETRTERHRRASSAYMEEKLSMNTARREKYRRLGVESSSLGEVESAYSSSALMGSVLYEKSVRLKEIRNDEL
;
A
#
# COMPACT_ATOMS: atom_id res chain seq x y z
N ASP A 1 -2.79 6.74 -8.77
CA ASP A 1 -2.17 5.43 -8.54
C ASP A 1 -0.84 5.64 -7.85
N PRO A 2 -0.60 5.04 -6.68
CA PRO A 2 0.69 5.13 -6.01
C PRO A 2 1.75 4.45 -6.86
N GLN A 3 2.90 5.09 -7.01
CA GLN A 3 4.07 4.49 -7.65
C GLN A 3 4.98 3.97 -6.54
N TRP A 4 4.99 2.67 -6.35
CA TRP A 4 5.87 2.02 -5.41
C TRP A 4 7.17 1.58 -6.08
N TRP A 5 8.23 1.58 -5.31
CA TRP A 5 9.51 1.13 -5.78
C TRP A 5 9.61 -0.39 -5.73
N LEU A 6 9.92 -0.98 -6.89
CA LEU A 6 10.41 -2.35 -6.98
C LEU A 6 11.93 -2.33 -6.82
N GLU A 7 12.46 -3.05 -5.85
CA GLU A 7 13.91 -3.19 -5.72
C GLU A 7 14.53 -3.96 -6.88
N GLY A 8 15.74 -3.56 -7.31
CA GLY A 8 16.41 -4.13 -8.46
C GLY A 8 16.81 -5.61 -8.31
N SER A 9 16.80 -6.15 -7.09
CA SER A 9 17.03 -7.57 -6.79
C SER A 9 15.75 -8.39 -6.59
N SER A 10 14.58 -7.77 -6.69
CA SER A 10 13.30 -8.47 -6.55
C SER A 10 12.93 -9.18 -7.85
N TYR A 11 12.43 -10.40 -7.71
CA TYR A 11 11.92 -11.20 -8.82
C TYR A 11 10.39 -11.07 -8.89
N PRO A 12 9.78 -11.19 -10.09
CA PRO A 12 8.33 -11.24 -10.21
C PRO A 12 7.77 -12.46 -9.48
N ILE A 13 6.57 -12.33 -8.94
CA ILE A 13 5.85 -13.43 -8.29
C ILE A 13 5.14 -14.23 -9.36
N GLU A 14 5.49 -15.51 -9.49
CA GLU A 14 4.72 -16.49 -10.24
C GLU A 14 3.86 -17.30 -9.28
N ILE A 15 2.54 -17.34 -9.53
CA ILE A 15 1.60 -18.08 -8.69
C ILE A 15 1.35 -19.44 -9.33
N LEU A 16 1.85 -20.51 -8.70
CA LEU A 16 1.67 -21.88 -9.17
C LEU A 16 0.30 -22.45 -8.79
N GLU A 17 -0.21 -22.12 -7.60
CA GLU A 17 -1.50 -22.61 -7.08
C GLU A 17 -2.48 -21.44 -6.91
N LYS A 18 -3.18 -21.08 -8.00
CA LYS A 18 -4.04 -19.90 -8.06
C LYS A 18 -5.19 -19.93 -7.04
N ASP A 19 -5.71 -21.09 -6.71
CA ASP A 19 -6.83 -21.27 -5.78
C ASP A 19 -6.41 -21.06 -4.31
N ARG A 20 -5.10 -21.05 -4.04
CA ARG A 20 -4.56 -20.92 -2.68
C ARG A 20 -3.91 -19.59 -2.40
N VAL A 21 -3.70 -18.77 -3.41
CA VAL A 21 -2.98 -17.50 -3.30
C VAL A 21 -3.89 -16.37 -3.73
N GLU A 22 -4.17 -15.47 -2.82
CA GLU A 22 -4.91 -14.24 -3.08
C GLU A 22 -3.95 -13.15 -3.56
N VAL A 23 -4.28 -12.48 -4.67
CA VAL A 23 -3.53 -11.33 -5.18
C VAL A 23 -4.15 -10.05 -4.64
N LEU A 24 -3.45 -9.37 -3.74
CA LEU A 24 -3.92 -8.15 -3.09
C LEU A 24 -3.58 -6.90 -3.91
N VAL A 25 -2.40 -6.89 -4.56
CA VAL A 25 -1.97 -5.78 -5.42
C VAL A 25 -1.29 -6.31 -6.67
N GLN A 26 -1.61 -5.70 -7.80
CA GLN A 26 -1.01 -5.97 -9.10
C GLN A 26 -0.34 -4.72 -9.66
N SER A 27 0.72 -4.92 -10.44
CA SER A 27 1.39 -3.86 -11.19
C SER A 27 1.32 -4.13 -12.69
N ARG A 28 0.82 -3.14 -13.44
CA ARG A 28 0.81 -3.19 -14.90
C ARG A 28 2.22 -3.15 -15.47
N GLU A 29 3.08 -2.32 -14.91
CA GLU A 29 4.48 -2.19 -15.33
C GLU A 29 5.25 -3.50 -15.13
N VAL A 30 5.04 -4.21 -14.00
CA VAL A 30 5.66 -5.52 -13.75
C VAL A 30 5.16 -6.54 -14.77
N LYS A 31 3.87 -6.53 -15.08
CA LYS A 31 3.29 -7.41 -16.11
C LYS A 31 3.90 -7.16 -17.50
N ASP A 32 4.01 -5.91 -17.90
CA ASP A 32 4.54 -5.54 -19.22
C ASP A 32 6.02 -5.93 -19.35
N LYS A 33 6.78 -5.88 -18.25
CA LYS A 33 8.21 -6.18 -18.26
C LYS A 33 8.54 -7.66 -18.07
N TYR A 34 7.77 -8.38 -17.28
CA TYR A 34 8.09 -9.74 -16.82
C TYR A 34 7.02 -10.78 -17.13
N GLY A 35 5.87 -10.39 -17.68
CA GLY A 35 4.75 -11.30 -17.96
C GLY A 35 3.82 -11.56 -16.77
N GLU A 36 4.28 -11.30 -15.54
CA GLU A 36 3.53 -11.50 -14.30
C GLU A 36 3.15 -10.17 -13.66
N SER A 37 1.98 -10.12 -13.02
CA SER A 37 1.47 -8.86 -12.44
C SER A 37 1.48 -8.75 -10.92
N PRO A 38 1.47 -9.87 -10.13
CA PRO A 38 1.37 -9.78 -8.68
C PRO A 38 2.58 -9.09 -8.07
N VAL A 39 2.34 -8.13 -7.16
CA VAL A 39 3.38 -7.46 -6.38
C VAL A 39 3.16 -7.62 -4.88
N PHE A 40 1.93 -7.93 -4.48
CA PHE A 40 1.56 -8.24 -3.10
C PHE A 40 0.51 -9.35 -3.09
N THR A 41 0.81 -10.41 -2.37
CA THR A 41 -0.03 -11.61 -2.30
C THR A 41 -0.22 -12.05 -0.86
N SER A 42 -1.26 -12.85 -0.61
CA SER A 42 -1.44 -13.54 0.65
C SER A 42 -1.85 -14.98 0.45
N PHE A 43 -1.52 -15.84 1.40
CA PHE A 43 -1.93 -17.24 1.43
C PHE A 43 -1.90 -17.80 2.86
N ASP A 44 -2.71 -18.82 3.10
CA ASP A 44 -2.75 -19.49 4.39
C ASP A 44 -1.60 -20.48 4.53
N TYR A 45 -0.94 -20.49 5.68
CA TYR A 45 0.10 -21.44 6.03
C TYR A 45 -0.06 -21.92 7.48
N GLY A 46 -0.40 -23.20 7.62
CA GLY A 46 -0.77 -23.76 8.93
C GLY A 46 -1.95 -23.02 9.55
N LYS A 47 -1.80 -22.55 10.78
CA LYS A 47 -2.81 -21.70 11.47
C LYS A 47 -2.64 -20.21 11.19
N GLY A 48 -1.71 -19.82 10.34
CA GLY A 48 -1.38 -18.43 10.04
C GLY A 48 -1.67 -18.03 8.61
N LYS A 49 -1.50 -16.74 8.32
CA LYS A 49 -1.54 -16.16 6.97
C LYS A 49 -0.22 -15.49 6.67
N VAL A 50 0.32 -15.76 5.51
CA VAL A 50 1.54 -15.13 5.00
C VAL A 50 1.15 -14.01 4.05
N TYR A 51 1.80 -12.86 4.19
CA TYR A 51 1.74 -11.75 3.27
C TYR A 51 3.11 -11.57 2.63
N HIS A 52 3.17 -11.70 1.31
CA HIS A 52 4.41 -11.60 0.54
C HIS A 52 4.35 -10.42 -0.42
N MET A 53 5.31 -9.51 -0.30
CA MET A 53 5.43 -8.32 -1.11
C MET A 53 6.83 -8.21 -1.69
N ILE A 54 6.93 -7.81 -2.97
CA ILE A 54 8.19 -7.60 -3.69
C ILE A 54 8.56 -6.12 -3.87
N SER A 55 7.80 -5.22 -3.26
CA SER A 55 7.99 -3.78 -3.42
C SER A 55 8.05 -3.05 -2.08
N HIS A 56 8.78 -1.95 -2.05
CA HIS A 56 8.73 -0.99 -0.95
C HIS A 56 7.56 -0.05 -1.14
N PHE A 57 6.45 -0.31 -0.47
CA PHE A 57 5.21 0.47 -0.60
C PHE A 57 5.25 1.85 0.09
N TYR A 58 6.36 2.21 0.71
CA TYR A 58 6.54 3.50 1.39
C TYR A 58 7.51 4.46 0.69
N LEU A 59 8.26 3.97 -0.31
CA LEU A 59 9.26 4.77 -1.02
C LEU A 59 8.88 4.97 -2.48
N GLN A 60 8.90 6.24 -2.88
CA GLN A 60 8.94 6.62 -4.29
C GLN A 60 10.30 7.21 -4.61
N ARG A 61 10.89 6.80 -5.73
CA ARG A 61 12.06 7.51 -6.27
C ARG A 61 11.66 8.91 -6.67
N THR A 62 12.44 9.90 -6.26
CA THR A 62 12.25 11.29 -6.68
C THR A 62 12.38 11.47 -8.18
N GLU A 63 13.22 10.67 -8.82
CA GLU A 63 13.51 10.69 -10.24
C GLU A 63 12.32 10.24 -11.12
N THR A 64 11.49 9.33 -10.60
CA THR A 64 10.34 8.80 -11.32
C THR A 64 9.04 9.57 -11.06
N ARG A 65 9.09 10.61 -10.22
CA ARG A 65 7.92 11.45 -9.93
C ARG A 65 7.49 12.25 -11.14
N THR A 66 6.24 12.12 -11.52
CA THR A 66 5.60 12.98 -12.53
C THR A 66 5.42 14.39 -11.97
N GLU A 67 5.15 15.37 -12.84
CA GLU A 67 4.81 16.73 -12.41
C GLU A 67 3.63 16.76 -11.43
N ARG A 68 2.61 15.92 -11.65
CA ARG A 68 1.49 15.76 -10.71
C ARG A 68 1.97 15.35 -9.32
N HIS A 69 2.88 14.39 -9.20
CA HIS A 69 3.42 13.92 -7.93
C HIS A 69 4.27 14.97 -7.19
N ARG A 70 4.82 15.94 -7.91
CA ARG A 70 5.64 17.05 -7.36
C ARG A 70 4.79 18.21 -6.86
N ARG A 71 3.50 18.26 -7.19
CA ARG A 71 2.61 19.31 -6.71
C ARG A 71 2.48 19.29 -5.19
N ALA A 72 2.17 20.45 -4.61
CA ALA A 72 1.92 20.55 -3.18
C ALA A 72 0.73 19.68 -2.76
N SER A 73 0.87 19.03 -1.62
CA SER A 73 -0.15 18.14 -1.07
C SER A 73 -1.37 18.86 -0.50
N SER A 74 -1.28 20.16 -0.26
CA SER A 74 -2.36 20.96 0.39
C SER A 74 -3.71 20.84 -0.34
N ALA A 75 -3.72 21.00 -1.65
CA ALA A 75 -4.94 20.86 -2.45
C ALA A 75 -5.56 19.47 -2.35
N TYR A 76 -4.72 18.43 -2.38
CA TYR A 76 -5.19 17.05 -2.24
C TYR A 76 -5.79 16.77 -0.86
N MET A 77 -5.19 17.31 0.20
CA MET A 77 -5.72 17.19 1.56
C MET A 77 -7.09 17.82 1.70
N GLU A 78 -7.34 18.95 1.04
CA GLU A 78 -8.64 19.60 1.02
C GLU A 78 -9.67 18.84 0.20
N GLU A 79 -9.36 18.57 -1.05
CA GLU A 79 -10.32 18.05 -2.05
C GLU A 79 -10.64 16.58 -1.87
N LYS A 80 -9.64 15.77 -1.53
CA LYS A 80 -9.79 14.30 -1.51
C LYS A 80 -9.89 13.71 -0.11
N LEU A 81 -9.17 14.28 0.85
CA LEU A 81 -9.19 13.78 2.23
C LEU A 81 -10.19 14.52 3.11
N SER A 82 -10.93 15.49 2.57
CA SER A 82 -11.95 16.29 3.27
C SER A 82 -11.45 16.81 4.62
N MET A 83 -10.20 17.23 4.68
CA MET A 83 -9.59 17.72 5.91
C MET A 83 -10.16 19.09 6.28
N ASN A 84 -10.77 19.17 7.45
CA ASN A 84 -11.22 20.44 8.00
C ASN A 84 -10.03 21.32 8.42
N THR A 85 -10.30 22.60 8.61
CA THR A 85 -9.29 23.62 8.95
C THR A 85 -8.45 23.26 10.18
N ALA A 86 -9.07 22.68 11.21
CA ALA A 86 -8.36 22.31 12.45
C ALA A 86 -7.36 21.17 12.22
N ARG A 87 -7.73 20.16 11.42
CA ARG A 87 -6.82 19.07 11.04
C ARG A 87 -5.68 19.59 10.16
N ARG A 88 -5.98 20.48 9.21
CA ARG A 88 -4.97 21.12 8.36
C ARG A 88 -3.94 21.88 9.18
N GLU A 89 -4.37 22.71 10.13
CA GLU A 89 -3.47 23.46 10.99
C GLU A 89 -2.55 22.53 11.81
N LYS A 90 -3.07 21.40 12.30
CA LYS A 90 -2.25 20.40 12.97
C LYS A 90 -1.17 19.82 12.04
N TYR A 91 -1.52 19.47 10.80
CA TYR A 91 -0.55 18.94 9.83
C TYR A 91 0.48 19.98 9.39
N ARG A 92 0.06 21.26 9.25
CA ARG A 92 0.96 22.37 8.99
C ARG A 92 2.04 22.48 10.07
N ARG A 93 1.65 22.42 11.33
CA ARG A 93 2.59 22.44 12.47
C ARG A 93 3.56 21.26 12.49
N LEU A 94 3.18 20.14 11.93
CA LEU A 94 4.04 18.96 11.81
C LEU A 94 4.94 19.01 10.56
N GLY A 95 4.95 20.10 9.80
CA GLY A 95 5.76 20.25 8.60
C GLY A 95 5.28 19.46 7.37
N VAL A 96 4.11 18.85 7.43
CA VAL A 96 3.56 18.02 6.33
C VAL A 96 3.17 18.85 5.11
N GLU A 97 2.97 20.15 5.25
CA GLU A 97 2.69 21.05 4.10
C GLU A 97 3.83 21.12 3.09
N SER A 98 5.06 20.81 3.50
CA SER A 98 6.20 20.72 2.60
C SER A 98 6.22 19.42 1.79
N SER A 99 5.35 18.45 2.10
CA SER A 99 5.28 17.18 1.41
C SER A 99 4.66 17.34 0.03
N SER A 100 5.17 16.59 -0.93
CA SER A 100 4.59 16.49 -2.25
C SER A 100 3.33 15.62 -2.25
N LEU A 101 2.49 15.81 -3.25
CA LEU A 101 1.29 14.97 -3.45
C LEU A 101 1.64 13.48 -3.50
N GLY A 102 2.74 13.11 -4.18
CA GLY A 102 3.17 11.71 -4.27
C GLY A 102 3.53 11.10 -2.92
N GLU A 103 4.14 11.88 -2.02
CA GLU A 103 4.46 11.43 -0.66
C GLU A 103 3.20 11.17 0.16
N VAL A 104 2.22 12.07 0.08
CA VAL A 104 0.93 11.91 0.80
C VAL A 104 0.12 10.74 0.24
N GLU A 105 0.03 10.58 -1.07
CA GLU A 105 -0.64 9.44 -1.70
C GLU A 105 0.02 8.11 -1.33
N SER A 106 1.34 8.05 -1.32
CA SER A 106 2.09 6.86 -0.92
C SER A 106 1.87 6.51 0.55
N ALA A 107 1.96 7.50 1.44
CA ALA A 107 1.71 7.30 2.86
C ALA A 107 0.28 6.85 3.15
N TYR A 108 -0.71 7.44 2.48
CA TYR A 108 -2.11 7.06 2.61
C TYR A 108 -2.33 5.62 2.14
N SER A 109 -1.84 5.27 0.96
CA SER A 109 -2.00 3.92 0.40
C SER A 109 -1.32 2.86 1.26
N SER A 110 -0.13 3.15 1.77
CA SER A 110 0.60 2.26 2.68
C SER A 110 -0.15 2.05 3.99
N SER A 111 -0.67 3.13 4.58
CA SER A 111 -1.44 3.08 5.82
C SER A 111 -2.76 2.33 5.64
N ALA A 112 -3.46 2.54 4.53
CA ALA A 112 -4.69 1.83 4.21
C ALA A 112 -4.45 0.32 4.03
N LEU A 113 -3.38 -0.04 3.32
CA LEU A 113 -3.00 -1.43 3.10
C LEU A 113 -2.66 -2.14 4.41
N MET A 114 -1.80 -1.55 5.23
CA MET A 114 -1.45 -2.10 6.54
C MET A 114 -2.65 -2.18 7.48
N GLY A 115 -3.52 -1.17 7.45
CA GLY A 115 -4.77 -1.17 8.20
C GLY A 115 -5.69 -2.32 7.81
N SER A 116 -5.80 -2.61 6.52
CA SER A 116 -6.60 -3.75 6.01
C SER A 116 -6.05 -5.09 6.48
N VAL A 117 -4.72 -5.29 6.41
CA VAL A 117 -4.05 -6.50 6.89
C VAL A 117 -4.27 -6.71 8.40
N LEU A 118 -4.12 -5.65 9.19
CA LEU A 118 -4.33 -5.71 10.65
C LEU A 118 -5.80 -5.97 11.02
N TYR A 119 -6.73 -5.38 10.27
CA TYR A 119 -8.16 -5.60 10.46
C TYR A 119 -8.53 -7.06 10.17
N GLU A 120 -8.11 -7.60 9.04
CA GLU A 120 -8.33 -9.01 8.68
C GLU A 120 -7.81 -9.96 9.77
N LYS A 121 -6.59 -9.72 10.25
CA LYS A 121 -6.02 -10.49 11.35
C LYS A 121 -6.87 -10.39 12.63
N SER A 122 -7.39 -9.22 12.95
CA SER A 122 -8.21 -9.02 14.15
C SER A 122 -9.56 -9.76 14.07
N VAL A 123 -10.17 -9.80 12.90
CA VAL A 123 -11.40 -10.56 12.64
C VAL A 123 -11.15 -12.06 12.81
N ARG A 124 -10.12 -12.58 12.15
CA ARG A 124 -9.75 -14.00 12.24
C ARG A 124 -9.44 -14.46 13.67
N LEU A 125 -8.78 -13.63 14.47
CA LEU A 125 -8.52 -13.95 15.89
C LEU A 125 -9.79 -14.03 16.73
N LYS A 126 -10.82 -13.23 16.40
CA LYS A 126 -12.12 -13.31 17.08
C LYS A 126 -12.87 -14.57 16.70
N GLU A 127 -12.84 -14.97 15.43
CA GLU A 127 -13.46 -16.20 14.94
C GLU A 127 -12.85 -17.43 15.65
N ILE A 128 -11.51 -17.55 15.67
CA ILE A 128 -10.83 -18.66 16.35
C ILE A 128 -11.21 -18.73 17.83
N ARG A 129 -11.29 -17.61 18.52
CA ARG A 129 -11.69 -17.57 19.94
C ARG A 129 -13.13 -17.98 20.19
N ASN A 130 -14.03 -17.73 19.22
CA ASN A 130 -15.44 -18.12 19.34
C ASN A 130 -15.63 -19.62 19.07
N ASP A 131 -14.77 -20.22 18.24
CA ASP A 131 -14.83 -21.66 17.93
C ASP A 131 -14.23 -22.53 19.04
N GLU A 132 -13.47 -21.92 19.97
CA GLU A 132 -12.86 -22.60 21.13
C GLU A 132 -13.75 -22.54 22.42
N LEU A 133 -14.91 -21.84 22.38
CA LEU A 133 -15.90 -21.72 23.46
C LEU A 133 -17.12 -22.57 23.19
#